data_c573deb6b6a14bb2e2df79ba2080b3a6
#
_entry.id   c573deb6b6a14bb2e2df79ba2080b3a6
#
_cell.length_a   1.000
_cell.length_b   1.000
_cell.length_c   1.000
_cell.angle_alpha   90.00
_cell.angle_beta   90.00
_cell.angle_gamma   90.00
#
_symmetry.space_group_name_H-M   'P 1'
#
loop_
_entity.id
_entity.type
_entity.pdbx_description
1 polymer ?
#
loop_
_entity_poly.entity_id
_entity_poly.type
_entity_poly.pdbx_seq_one_letter_code
_entity_poly.pdbx_strand_id
1 'polypeptide(L)'
;WQSDGRNTKLAHGTFLDDSDIPVGVRWGVGGAVAQKFAAEGFFTVLTTRTTSNAAGLSDAIQEQGGDCMIVELDLVSKESVSNAFATIRDQAGDPDVLIYNAGYLEGRDLPPEKELLEHIEVEMFDTAQHIASRGPFLVAKEVLPAMRKKGEGTFLFSNNNKSLRGRKRYMGESLYYPRVMLRTLAQVLTE
;
A
#
# COMPACT_ATOMS: atom_id res chain seq x y z
N TRP A 1 -4.74 7.34 0.45
CA TRP A 1 -4.83 8.66 1.07
C TRP A 1 -3.43 9.21 1.16
N GLN A 2 -3.19 10.27 0.43
CA GLN A 2 -1.97 11.03 0.54
C GLN A 2 -2.41 12.48 0.70
N SER A 3 -2.21 13.00 1.88
CA SER A 3 -2.52 14.37 2.23
C SER A 3 -1.23 15.08 2.57
N ASP A 4 -1.03 16.24 2.00
CA ASP A 4 0.03 17.16 2.41
C ASP A 4 -0.39 18.00 3.64
N GLY A 5 -1.57 17.73 4.18
CA GLY A 5 -2.15 18.43 5.31
C GLY A 5 -2.90 19.68 4.96
N ARG A 6 -3.17 19.93 3.68
CA ARG A 6 -3.94 21.09 3.21
C ARG A 6 -5.12 20.67 2.35
N ASN A 7 -4.88 19.76 1.38
CA ASN A 7 -5.92 19.27 0.50
C ASN A 7 -5.60 17.86 0.04
N THR A 8 -6.48 16.91 0.29
CA THR A 8 -6.37 15.56 -0.24
C THR A 8 -7.06 15.47 -1.59
N LYS A 9 -6.30 15.13 -2.63
CA LYS A 9 -6.87 14.83 -3.94
C LYS A 9 -7.38 13.38 -3.96
N LEU A 10 -8.67 13.21 -4.15
CA LEU A 10 -9.29 11.91 -4.36
C LEU A 10 -9.01 11.38 -5.77
N ALA A 11 -9.22 10.09 -6.00
CA ALA A 11 -8.94 9.41 -7.26
C ALA A 11 -9.61 10.07 -8.48
N HIS A 12 -10.81 10.60 -8.33
CA HIS A 12 -11.56 11.29 -9.39
C HIS A 12 -11.30 12.81 -9.47
N GLY A 13 -10.27 13.32 -8.79
CA GLY A 13 -9.87 14.72 -8.89
C GLY A 13 -10.54 15.68 -7.92
N THR A 14 -11.48 15.24 -7.09
CA THR A 14 -12.07 16.07 -6.03
C THR A 14 -11.04 16.32 -4.92
N PHE A 15 -11.01 17.52 -4.39
CA PHE A 15 -10.17 17.90 -3.26
C PHE A 15 -11.00 17.92 -1.98
N LEU A 16 -10.44 17.33 -0.92
CA LEU A 16 -10.94 17.47 0.44
C LEU A 16 -9.99 18.38 1.22
N ASP A 17 -10.52 19.35 1.92
CA ASP A 17 -9.75 20.08 2.93
C ASP A 17 -9.52 19.15 4.12
N ASP A 18 -8.27 18.85 4.40
CA ASP A 18 -7.82 17.99 5.48
C ASP A 18 -6.88 18.70 6.46
N SER A 19 -6.89 20.04 6.44
CA SER A 19 -6.07 20.88 7.30
C SER A 19 -6.28 20.61 8.79
N ASP A 20 -7.51 20.24 9.19
CA ASP A 20 -7.89 19.92 10.57
C ASP A 20 -7.62 18.47 10.98
N ILE A 21 -7.16 17.63 10.04
CA ILE A 21 -6.86 16.23 10.33
C ILE A 21 -5.55 16.12 11.12
N PRO A 22 -5.55 15.44 12.28
CA PRO A 22 -4.33 15.23 13.06
C PRO A 22 -3.22 14.56 12.23
N VAL A 23 -1.98 14.99 12.39
CA VAL A 23 -0.81 14.48 11.64
C VAL A 23 -0.73 12.96 11.67
N GLY A 24 -0.98 12.33 12.83
CA GLY A 24 -0.89 10.87 12.98
C GLY A 24 -1.85 10.04 12.12
N VAL A 25 -2.90 10.65 11.55
CA VAL A 25 -3.90 9.93 10.70
C VAL A 25 -4.02 10.53 9.29
N ARG A 26 -3.32 11.60 9.02
CA ARG A 26 -3.39 12.38 7.77
C ARG A 26 -3.09 11.57 6.51
N TRP A 27 -2.14 10.65 6.60
CA TRP A 27 -1.76 9.79 5.47
C TRP A 27 -2.44 8.41 5.49
N GLY A 28 -3.57 8.29 6.18
CA GLY A 28 -4.34 7.06 6.26
C GLY A 28 -3.60 5.93 6.99
N VAL A 29 -4.09 4.70 6.80
CA VAL A 29 -3.56 3.52 7.51
C VAL A 29 -2.06 3.31 7.25
N GLY A 30 -1.62 3.42 5.99
CA GLY A 30 -0.21 3.23 5.63
C GLY A 30 0.70 4.23 6.32
N GLY A 31 0.32 5.51 6.33
CA GLY A 31 1.09 6.55 7.00
C GLY A 31 1.10 6.40 8.52
N ALA A 32 -0.03 6.05 9.13
CA ALA A 32 -0.10 5.81 10.57
C ALA A 32 0.79 4.64 11.01
N VAL A 33 0.80 3.56 10.22
CA VAL A 33 1.69 2.40 10.44
C VAL A 33 3.16 2.81 10.30
N ALA A 34 3.52 3.55 9.23
CA ALA A 34 4.88 4.00 9.02
C ALA A 34 5.38 4.88 10.18
N GLN A 35 4.58 5.86 10.62
CA GLN A 35 4.91 6.70 11.78
C GLN A 35 5.10 5.86 13.06
N LYS A 36 4.22 4.87 13.29
CA LYS A 36 4.33 4.02 14.48
C LYS A 36 5.60 3.18 14.47
N PHE A 37 5.95 2.55 13.32
CA PHE A 37 7.19 1.77 13.22
C PHE A 37 8.43 2.66 13.40
N ALA A 38 8.45 3.84 12.78
CA ALA A 38 9.56 4.78 12.96
C ALA A 38 9.70 5.23 14.43
N ALA A 39 8.59 5.51 15.12
CA ALA A 39 8.58 5.87 16.53
C ALA A 39 9.05 4.74 17.46
N GLU A 40 8.94 3.47 17.02
CA GLU A 40 9.49 2.30 17.73
C GLU A 40 10.97 2.00 17.35
N GLY A 41 11.61 2.88 16.59
CA GLY A 41 13.03 2.78 16.24
C GLY A 41 13.35 1.95 14.99
N PHE A 42 12.35 1.60 14.18
CA PHE A 42 12.60 0.98 12.89
C PHE A 42 13.01 2.01 11.85
N PHE A 43 14.03 1.72 11.06
CA PHE A 43 14.28 2.44 9.82
C PHE A 43 13.15 2.11 8.83
N THR A 44 12.36 3.10 8.44
CA THR A 44 11.12 2.87 7.70
C THR A 44 11.28 3.24 6.22
N VAL A 45 11.06 2.28 5.33
CA VAL A 45 11.06 2.52 3.89
C VAL A 45 9.63 2.81 3.40
N LEU A 46 9.42 4.02 2.91
CA LEU A 46 8.16 4.49 2.35
C LEU A 46 8.15 4.24 0.84
N THR A 47 7.30 3.34 0.36
CA THR A 47 7.20 3.06 -1.07
C THR A 47 5.97 3.71 -1.70
N THR A 48 6.14 4.34 -2.85
CA THR A 48 5.09 5.05 -3.57
C THR A 48 5.39 5.14 -5.06
N ARG A 49 4.37 5.27 -5.92
CA ARG A 49 4.54 5.51 -7.36
C ARG A 49 5.14 6.89 -7.68
N THR A 50 4.98 7.84 -6.80
CA THR A 50 5.46 9.22 -6.97
C THR A 50 6.05 9.69 -5.65
N THR A 51 7.35 9.91 -5.62
CA THR A 51 8.09 10.20 -4.39
C THR A 51 7.60 11.44 -3.65
N SER A 52 7.18 12.48 -4.38
CA SER A 52 6.59 13.70 -3.79
C SER A 52 5.35 13.44 -2.94
N ASN A 53 4.62 12.33 -3.20
CA ASN A 53 3.45 11.96 -2.42
C ASN A 53 3.77 11.50 -0.99
N ALA A 54 5.00 11.07 -0.74
CA ALA A 54 5.45 10.62 0.57
C ALA A 54 6.30 11.68 1.30
N ALA A 55 6.63 12.81 0.66
CA ALA A 55 7.51 13.81 1.24
C ALA A 55 6.99 14.34 2.59
N GLY A 56 5.74 14.77 2.67
CA GLY A 56 5.18 15.26 3.93
C GLY A 56 5.10 14.21 5.05
N LEU A 57 4.93 12.92 4.70
CA LEU A 57 5.00 11.83 5.68
C LEU A 57 6.45 11.62 6.15
N SER A 58 7.42 11.68 5.24
CA SER A 58 8.84 11.60 5.57
C SER A 58 9.25 12.72 6.51
N ASP A 59 8.86 13.97 6.19
CA ASP A 59 9.14 15.13 7.05
C ASP A 59 8.55 14.94 8.45
N ALA A 60 7.30 14.49 8.55
CA ALA A 60 6.65 14.25 9.83
C ALA A 60 7.31 13.14 10.66
N ILE A 61 7.84 12.10 10.03
CA ILE A 61 8.61 11.03 10.71
C ILE A 61 9.93 11.61 11.25
N GLN A 62 10.65 12.36 10.43
CA GLN A 62 11.94 12.95 10.81
C GLN A 62 11.78 14.01 11.92
N GLU A 63 10.76 14.84 11.86
CA GLU A 63 10.43 15.83 12.90
C GLU A 63 10.15 15.17 14.27
N GLN A 64 9.65 13.93 14.26
CA GLN A 64 9.42 13.11 15.46
C GLN A 64 10.65 12.29 15.89
N GLY A 65 11.79 12.47 15.22
CA GLY A 65 13.05 11.79 15.53
C GLY A 65 13.15 10.37 14.97
N GLY A 66 12.28 9.97 14.06
CA GLY A 66 12.34 8.68 13.36
C GLY A 66 13.19 8.77 12.09
N ASP A 67 13.66 7.62 11.61
CA ASP A 67 14.44 7.50 10.39
C ASP A 67 13.63 6.83 9.28
N CYS A 68 13.67 7.42 8.07
CA CYS A 68 13.01 6.84 6.91
C CYS A 68 13.67 7.25 5.60
N MET A 69 13.37 6.48 4.54
CA MET A 69 13.65 6.85 3.16
C MET A 69 12.43 6.62 2.27
N ILE A 70 12.41 7.29 1.12
CA ILE A 70 11.36 7.14 0.11
C ILE A 70 11.94 6.40 -1.09
N VAL A 71 11.23 5.37 -1.57
CA VAL A 71 11.60 4.61 -2.77
C VAL A 71 10.42 4.58 -3.73
N GLU A 72 10.69 4.90 -4.99
CA GLU A 72 9.69 4.79 -6.04
C GLU A 72 9.39 3.32 -6.33
N LEU A 73 8.09 2.99 -6.34
CA LEU A 73 7.62 1.63 -6.57
C LEU A 73 6.26 1.65 -7.27
N ASP A 74 6.22 1.10 -8.49
CA ASP A 74 4.98 0.78 -9.19
C ASP A 74 4.73 -0.73 -9.15
N LEU A 75 3.70 -1.15 -8.42
CA LEU A 75 3.32 -2.55 -8.23
C LEU A 75 2.78 -3.22 -9.51
N VAL A 76 2.41 -2.45 -10.52
CA VAL A 76 2.01 -2.97 -11.84
C VAL A 76 3.22 -3.44 -12.65
N SER A 77 4.37 -2.79 -12.47
CA SER A 77 5.61 -3.10 -13.16
C SER A 77 6.49 -4.07 -12.35
N LYS A 78 6.75 -5.25 -12.90
CA LYS A 78 7.72 -6.21 -12.32
C LYS A 78 9.12 -5.60 -12.21
N GLU A 79 9.53 -4.83 -13.21
CA GLU A 79 10.83 -4.18 -13.25
C GLU A 79 10.95 -3.12 -12.15
N SER A 80 9.92 -2.29 -11.98
CA SER A 80 9.87 -1.30 -10.90
C SER A 80 9.98 -1.97 -9.52
N VAL A 81 9.28 -3.09 -9.31
CA VAL A 81 9.40 -3.86 -8.05
C VAL A 81 10.84 -4.32 -7.83
N SER A 82 11.46 -4.94 -8.84
CA SER A 82 12.84 -5.46 -8.70
C SER A 82 13.85 -4.34 -8.45
N ASN A 83 13.75 -3.22 -9.17
CA ASN A 83 14.63 -2.05 -8.99
C ASN A 83 14.45 -1.41 -7.61
N ALA A 84 13.20 -1.26 -7.15
CA ALA A 84 12.93 -0.72 -5.82
C ALA A 84 13.57 -1.57 -4.72
N PHE A 85 13.43 -2.89 -4.78
CA PHE A 85 14.03 -3.78 -3.79
C PHE A 85 15.55 -3.86 -3.91
N ALA A 86 16.14 -3.69 -5.11
CA ALA A 86 17.58 -3.55 -5.26
C ALA A 86 18.07 -2.28 -4.54
N THR A 87 17.38 -1.14 -4.73
CA THR A 87 17.68 0.13 -4.03
C THR A 87 17.53 -0.02 -2.51
N ILE A 88 16.48 -0.68 -2.04
CA ILE A 88 16.25 -0.91 -0.60
C ILE A 88 17.40 -1.73 -0.02
N ARG A 89 17.80 -2.82 -0.65
CA ARG A 89 18.91 -3.66 -0.18
C ARG A 89 20.25 -2.92 -0.14
N ASP A 90 20.50 -2.09 -1.14
CA ASP A 90 21.73 -1.30 -1.23
C ASP A 90 21.81 -0.24 -0.12
N GLN A 91 20.69 0.44 0.18
CA GLN A 91 20.69 1.60 1.08
C GLN A 91 20.27 1.29 2.52
N ALA A 92 19.48 0.25 2.73
CA ALA A 92 18.89 -0.08 4.03
C ALA A 92 19.08 -1.56 4.44
N GLY A 93 19.56 -2.41 3.54
CA GLY A 93 19.65 -3.85 3.77
C GLY A 93 18.35 -4.60 3.48
N ASP A 94 18.34 -5.89 3.81
CA ASP A 94 17.16 -6.73 3.63
C ASP A 94 16.09 -6.40 4.68
N PRO A 95 14.81 -6.26 4.28
CA PRO A 95 13.73 -5.95 5.23
C PRO A 95 13.48 -7.08 6.24
N ASP A 96 13.38 -6.74 7.52
CA ASP A 96 12.93 -7.64 8.58
C ASP A 96 11.40 -7.74 8.64
N VAL A 97 10.72 -6.65 8.28
CA VAL A 97 9.26 -6.55 8.28
C VAL A 97 8.79 -5.99 6.95
N LEU A 98 7.87 -6.68 6.29
CA LEU A 98 7.18 -6.21 5.11
C LEU A 98 5.71 -5.94 5.43
N ILE A 99 5.26 -4.71 5.18
CA ILE A 99 3.86 -4.33 5.35
C ILE A 99 3.25 -3.99 3.99
N TYR A 100 2.41 -4.87 3.49
CA TYR A 100 1.70 -4.64 2.24
C TYR A 100 0.36 -3.95 2.52
N ASN A 101 0.34 -2.63 2.31
CA ASN A 101 -0.84 -1.80 2.52
C ASN A 101 -1.42 -1.22 1.22
N ALA A 102 -0.73 -1.37 0.11
CA ALA A 102 -1.18 -0.82 -1.16
C ALA A 102 -2.59 -1.29 -1.55
N GLY A 103 -3.36 -0.39 -2.12
CA GLY A 103 -4.71 -0.64 -2.59
C GLY A 103 -5.03 0.20 -3.82
N TYR A 104 -5.96 -0.30 -4.62
CA TYR A 104 -6.48 0.41 -5.76
C TYR A 104 -7.66 1.29 -5.32
N LEU A 105 -7.61 2.56 -5.61
CA LEU A 105 -8.56 3.55 -5.10
C LEU A 105 -9.48 4.15 -6.17
N GLU A 106 -9.15 4.00 -7.44
CA GLU A 106 -9.91 4.66 -8.53
C GLU A 106 -11.38 4.24 -8.61
N GLY A 107 -11.72 3.05 -8.15
CA GLY A 107 -13.11 2.60 -8.08
C GLY A 107 -13.87 3.04 -6.83
N ARG A 108 -13.24 3.77 -5.91
CA ARG A 108 -13.81 4.03 -4.58
C ARG A 108 -14.97 5.02 -4.60
N ASP A 109 -14.94 5.95 -5.54
CA ASP A 109 -15.85 7.08 -5.61
C ASP A 109 -16.66 7.07 -6.91
N LEU A 110 -16.91 5.88 -7.47
CA LEU A 110 -17.81 5.75 -8.61
C LEU A 110 -19.24 6.11 -8.19
N PRO A 111 -20.00 6.78 -9.05
CA PRO A 111 -21.42 6.95 -8.84
C PRO A 111 -22.10 5.58 -8.67
N PRO A 112 -23.14 5.46 -7.82
CA PRO A 112 -23.77 4.16 -7.51
C PRO A 112 -24.20 3.34 -8.74
N GLU A 113 -24.60 4.01 -9.81
CA GLU A 113 -24.98 3.39 -11.08
C GLU A 113 -23.78 2.80 -11.84
N LYS A 114 -22.56 3.29 -11.58
CA LYS A 114 -21.30 2.77 -12.17
C LYS A 114 -20.60 1.75 -11.29
N GLU A 115 -21.11 1.50 -10.10
CA GLU A 115 -20.57 0.48 -9.19
C GLU A 115 -21.10 -0.93 -9.47
N LEU A 116 -22.01 -1.09 -10.46
CA LEU A 116 -22.53 -2.39 -10.86
C LEU A 116 -21.50 -3.14 -11.72
N LEU A 117 -21.46 -4.46 -11.59
CA LEU A 117 -20.48 -5.31 -12.28
C LEU A 117 -20.43 -5.06 -13.77
N GLU A 118 -21.59 -4.90 -14.40
CA GLU A 118 -21.75 -4.65 -15.84
C GLU A 118 -21.17 -3.32 -16.32
N HIS A 119 -20.86 -2.42 -15.40
CA HIS A 119 -20.31 -1.09 -15.70
C HIS A 119 -18.84 -0.92 -15.28
N ILE A 120 -18.23 -1.96 -14.71
CA ILE A 120 -16.80 -1.93 -14.35
C ILE A 120 -15.98 -2.18 -15.62
N GLU A 121 -15.14 -1.23 -15.96
CA GLU A 121 -14.19 -1.38 -17.07
C GLU A 121 -13.17 -2.49 -16.79
N VAL A 122 -12.84 -3.28 -17.81
CA VAL A 122 -11.90 -4.41 -17.68
C VAL A 122 -10.51 -3.93 -17.23
N GLU A 123 -10.08 -2.79 -17.72
CA GLU A 123 -8.79 -2.15 -17.37
C GLU A 123 -8.71 -1.78 -15.88
N MET A 124 -9.85 -1.37 -15.31
CA MET A 124 -9.97 -1.11 -13.88
C MET A 124 -9.82 -2.39 -13.07
N PHE A 125 -10.48 -3.46 -13.51
CA PHE A 125 -10.33 -4.79 -12.93
C PHE A 125 -8.89 -5.29 -13.01
N ASP A 126 -8.26 -5.21 -14.18
CA ASP A 126 -6.88 -5.67 -14.40
C ASP A 126 -5.89 -4.91 -13.51
N THR A 127 -6.04 -3.60 -13.40
CA THR A 127 -5.23 -2.77 -12.50
C THR A 127 -5.42 -3.19 -11.03
N ALA A 128 -6.65 -3.42 -10.62
CA ALA A 128 -6.96 -3.90 -9.27
C ALA A 128 -6.31 -5.27 -8.99
N GLN A 129 -6.36 -6.20 -9.96
CA GLN A 129 -5.68 -7.50 -9.88
C GLN A 129 -4.16 -7.36 -9.78
N HIS A 130 -3.56 -6.50 -10.58
CA HIS A 130 -2.13 -6.24 -10.52
C HIS A 130 -1.71 -5.75 -9.13
N ILE A 131 -2.44 -4.79 -8.55
CA ILE A 131 -2.10 -4.21 -7.26
C ILE A 131 -2.45 -5.16 -6.10
N ALA A 132 -3.60 -5.82 -6.13
CA ALA A 132 -4.09 -6.56 -4.96
C ALA A 132 -3.70 -8.04 -4.93
N SER A 133 -3.31 -8.62 -6.06
CA SER A 133 -2.96 -10.04 -6.18
C SER A 133 -1.54 -10.26 -6.67
N ARG A 134 -1.20 -9.74 -7.85
CA ARG A 134 0.13 -9.93 -8.45
C ARG A 134 1.22 -9.14 -7.70
N GLY A 135 0.93 -7.91 -7.28
CA GLY A 135 1.88 -7.05 -6.58
C GLY A 135 2.41 -7.69 -5.29
N PRO A 136 1.57 -8.13 -4.34
CA PRO A 136 2.05 -8.79 -3.12
C PRO A 136 2.84 -10.06 -3.40
N PHE A 137 2.50 -10.82 -4.45
CA PHE A 137 3.30 -11.98 -4.89
C PHE A 137 4.71 -11.57 -5.37
N LEU A 138 4.82 -10.51 -6.19
CA LEU A 138 6.12 -10.01 -6.65
C LEU A 138 6.97 -9.50 -5.49
N VAL A 139 6.38 -8.74 -4.59
CA VAL A 139 7.07 -8.20 -3.41
C VAL A 139 7.52 -9.32 -2.47
N ALA A 140 6.68 -10.33 -2.24
CA ALA A 140 7.06 -11.48 -1.44
C ALA A 140 8.26 -12.24 -2.04
N LYS A 141 8.32 -12.37 -3.36
CA LYS A 141 9.48 -12.98 -4.05
C LYS A 141 10.78 -12.22 -3.84
N GLU A 142 10.74 -10.91 -3.70
CA GLU A 142 11.93 -10.09 -3.44
C GLU A 142 12.45 -10.24 -2.01
N VAL A 143 11.56 -10.40 -1.04
CA VAL A 143 11.89 -10.34 0.40
C VAL A 143 12.10 -11.72 1.01
N LEU A 144 11.29 -12.70 0.62
CA LEU A 144 11.27 -14.03 1.23
C LEU A 144 12.62 -14.77 1.24
N PRO A 145 13.47 -14.70 0.18
CA PRO A 145 14.75 -15.42 0.19
C PRO A 145 15.69 -14.98 1.32
N ALA A 146 15.75 -13.69 1.61
CA ALA A 146 16.58 -13.14 2.68
C ALA A 146 16.02 -13.52 4.06
N MET A 147 14.71 -13.38 4.28
CA MET A 147 14.05 -13.79 5.52
C MET A 147 14.25 -15.30 5.80
N ARG A 148 14.11 -16.16 4.78
CA ARG A 148 14.39 -17.60 4.93
C ARG A 148 15.85 -17.88 5.29
N LYS A 149 16.79 -17.20 4.66
CA LYS A 149 18.21 -17.34 4.98
C LYS A 149 18.52 -16.91 6.41
N LYS A 150 17.86 -15.86 6.89
CA LYS A 150 17.99 -15.34 8.26
C LYS A 150 17.29 -16.24 9.29
N GLY A 151 16.29 -17.00 8.88
CA GLY A 151 15.44 -17.83 9.74
C GLY A 151 14.34 -17.04 10.45
N GLU A 152 14.16 -15.76 10.12
CA GLU A 152 13.13 -14.89 10.70
C GLU A 152 12.68 -13.83 9.71
N GLY A 153 11.45 -13.33 9.86
CA GLY A 153 10.88 -12.26 9.08
C GLY A 153 9.38 -12.14 9.33
N THR A 154 8.83 -10.98 9.05
CA THR A 154 7.40 -10.73 9.26
C THR A 154 6.75 -10.14 8.03
N PHE A 155 5.65 -10.78 7.57
CA PHE A 155 4.77 -10.23 6.54
C PHE A 155 3.45 -9.80 7.16
N LEU A 156 3.06 -8.55 6.94
CA LEU A 156 1.77 -8.00 7.32
C LEU A 156 1.01 -7.53 6.07
N PHE A 157 -0.21 -8.01 5.92
CA PHE A 157 -1.09 -7.61 4.82
C PHE A 157 -2.30 -6.87 5.36
N SER A 158 -2.42 -5.57 5.05
CA SER A 158 -3.66 -4.87 5.37
C SER A 158 -4.78 -5.37 4.45
N ASN A 159 -5.90 -5.75 5.04
CA ASN A 159 -7.05 -6.23 4.31
C ASN A 159 -8.34 -5.66 4.94
N ASN A 160 -9.48 -5.84 4.30
CA ASN A 160 -10.75 -5.49 4.89
C ASN A 160 -11.78 -6.61 4.72
N ASN A 161 -12.83 -6.57 5.53
CA ASN A 161 -13.87 -7.60 5.53
C ASN A 161 -14.73 -7.63 4.24
N LYS A 162 -14.72 -6.56 3.45
CA LYS A 162 -15.44 -6.50 2.17
C LYS A 162 -14.86 -7.47 1.14
N SER A 163 -13.55 -7.76 1.22
CA SER A 163 -12.92 -8.79 0.38
C SER A 163 -13.41 -10.21 0.68
N LEU A 164 -13.99 -10.44 1.86
CA LEU A 164 -14.46 -11.76 2.30
C LEU A 164 -15.98 -11.94 2.13
N ARG A 165 -16.74 -10.86 2.11
CA ARG A 165 -18.21 -10.95 2.14
C ARG A 165 -18.91 -10.50 0.87
N GLY A 166 -18.24 -9.74 0.01
CA GLY A 166 -18.85 -9.10 -1.15
C GLY A 166 -20.08 -8.24 -0.77
N ARG A 167 -20.32 -7.17 -1.44
CA ARG A 167 -21.55 -6.37 -1.27
C ARG A 167 -22.06 -5.97 -2.65
N LYS A 168 -23.36 -6.13 -2.86
CA LYS A 168 -24.02 -5.90 -4.14
C LYS A 168 -23.94 -4.46 -4.66
N ARG A 169 -23.68 -3.49 -3.80
CA ARG A 169 -23.67 -2.05 -4.12
C ARG A 169 -22.29 -1.39 -4.14
N TYR A 170 -21.22 -2.14 -4.07
CA TYR A 170 -19.89 -1.57 -3.97
C TYR A 170 -18.91 -2.35 -4.83
N MET A 171 -19.26 -2.53 -6.13
CA MET A 171 -18.34 -3.20 -7.04
C MET A 171 -17.09 -2.34 -7.27
N GLY A 172 -17.20 -1.02 -7.28
CA GLY A 172 -16.04 -0.14 -7.21
C GLY A 172 -15.19 -0.36 -5.96
N GLU A 173 -15.84 -0.54 -4.79
CA GLU A 173 -15.18 -1.00 -3.58
C GLU A 173 -14.96 -2.52 -3.55
N SER A 174 -15.69 -3.32 -4.28
CA SER A 174 -15.52 -4.76 -4.37
C SER A 174 -14.49 -5.18 -5.40
N LEU A 175 -13.86 -4.25 -6.10
CA LEU A 175 -12.52 -4.47 -6.62
C LEU A 175 -11.53 -4.79 -5.48
N TYR A 176 -12.00 -4.79 -4.24
CA TYR A 176 -11.34 -5.43 -3.12
C TYR A 176 -11.38 -6.96 -3.16
N TYR A 177 -12.24 -7.60 -3.96
CA TYR A 177 -12.25 -9.06 -3.95
C TYR A 177 -10.93 -9.70 -4.42
N PRO A 178 -10.10 -9.12 -5.29
CA PRO A 178 -8.76 -9.63 -5.54
C PRO A 178 -7.89 -9.70 -4.28
N ARG A 179 -8.18 -8.92 -3.26
CA ARG A 179 -7.48 -8.93 -1.96
C ARG A 179 -7.74 -10.20 -1.13
N VAL A 180 -8.68 -11.04 -1.51
CA VAL A 180 -8.85 -12.35 -0.86
C VAL A 180 -7.57 -13.19 -0.98
N MET A 181 -6.79 -13.00 -2.04
CA MET A 181 -5.50 -13.67 -2.22
C MET A 181 -4.47 -13.32 -1.15
N LEU A 182 -4.54 -12.14 -0.54
CA LEU A 182 -3.64 -11.76 0.56
C LEU A 182 -3.73 -12.73 1.74
N ARG A 183 -4.93 -13.21 2.05
CA ARG A 183 -5.13 -14.21 3.09
C ARG A 183 -4.47 -15.55 2.73
N THR A 184 -4.68 -16.01 1.50
CA THR A 184 -4.09 -17.27 1.03
C THR A 184 -2.57 -17.15 0.94
N LEU A 185 -2.04 -16.03 0.44
CA LEU A 185 -0.60 -15.78 0.40
C LEU A 185 0.00 -15.77 1.81
N ALA A 186 -0.65 -15.14 2.78
CA ALA A 186 -0.20 -15.15 4.16
C ALA A 186 -0.09 -16.58 4.71
N GLN A 187 -1.06 -17.45 4.43
CA GLN A 187 -1.02 -18.86 4.83
C GLN A 187 0.16 -19.61 4.18
N VAL A 188 0.38 -19.43 2.88
CA VAL A 188 1.52 -20.05 2.16
C VAL A 188 2.87 -19.59 2.70
N LEU A 189 2.98 -18.38 3.21
CA LEU A 189 4.24 -17.83 3.75
C LEU A 189 4.56 -18.32 5.17
N THR A 190 3.60 -18.96 5.85
CA THR A 190 3.80 -19.51 7.20
C THR A 190 4.19 -20.99 7.21
N GLU A 191 4.14 -21.67 6.06
CA GLU A 191 4.59 -23.06 5.87
C GLU A 191 6.05 -23.10 5.38
#